data_ba1fa3cad1a2c972ca1d53773d3716ea
#
_entry.id   ba1fa3cad1a2c972ca1d53773d3716ea
#
_cell.length_a   1.000
_cell.length_b   1.000
_cell.length_c   1.000
_cell.angle_alpha   90.00
_cell.angle_beta   90.00
_cell.angle_gamma   90.00
#
_symmetry.space_group_name_H-M   'P 1'
#
loop_
_entity.id
_entity.type
_entity.pdbx_description
1 polymer ?
#
loop_
_entity_poly.entity_id
_entity_poly.type
_entity_poly.pdbx_seq_one_letter_code
_entity_poly.pdbx_strand_id
1 'polypeptide(L)'
;MSRIALFTDVSINTNLKIGFGAYLIIPESYLKEKLYDLNKKEVKLKKFESTSSTKLEIETLLWSLEELEKSHKEIALYGNVTIYTDSQCIAGLSGRRTKLERSEFKSSKTNKELNNALLYRRFYRFSDRLKFEIIKLKGHSTSIIKDKIHKMFSTVDKGSRKALRAYLDKNKLHNKSVA
;
A
#
# COMPACT_ATOMS: atom_id res chain seq x y z
N MET A 1 -25.12 0.43 1.72
CA MET A 1 -23.95 -0.46 1.56
C MET A 1 -22.74 0.16 2.28
N SER A 2 -22.05 -0.61 3.11
CA SER A 2 -20.89 -0.12 3.85
C SER A 2 -19.69 0.03 2.91
N ARG A 3 -19.03 1.19 2.93
CA ARG A 3 -17.80 1.45 2.20
C ARG A 3 -16.59 1.09 3.06
N ILE A 4 -15.51 0.67 2.42
CA ILE A 4 -14.24 0.33 3.07
C ILE A 4 -13.20 1.39 2.70
N ALA A 5 -12.46 1.85 3.69
CA ALA A 5 -11.25 2.63 3.52
C ALA A 5 -10.03 1.71 3.74
N LEU A 6 -9.16 1.62 2.73
CA LEU A 6 -7.90 0.89 2.76
C LEU A 6 -6.74 1.90 2.71
N PHE A 7 -5.87 1.85 3.70
CA PHE A 7 -4.66 2.68 3.78
C PHE A 7 -3.43 1.80 3.57
N THR A 8 -2.50 2.23 2.73
CA THR A 8 -1.24 1.51 2.49
C THR A 8 -0.05 2.45 2.54
N ASP A 9 1.02 2.00 3.17
CA ASP A 9 2.31 2.70 3.19
C ASP A 9 3.46 1.73 3.34
N VAL A 10 4.68 2.18 3.03
CA VAL A 10 5.88 1.34 3.06
C VAL A 10 7.08 2.08 3.66
N SER A 11 8.00 1.30 4.22
CA SER A 11 9.31 1.79 4.64
C SER A 11 10.38 0.84 4.16
N ILE A 12 11.45 1.35 3.53
CA ILE A 12 12.49 0.53 2.89
C ILE A 12 13.89 0.98 3.27
N ASN A 13 14.79 0.01 3.44
CA ASN A 13 16.24 0.20 3.37
C ASN A 13 16.70 -0.24 1.98
N THR A 14 17.01 0.70 1.12
CA THR A 14 17.38 0.46 -0.28
C THR A 14 18.71 -0.28 -0.44
N ASN A 15 19.66 -0.08 0.49
CA ASN A 15 20.95 -0.74 0.46
C ASN A 15 20.82 -2.24 0.74
N LEU A 16 19.99 -2.60 1.72
CA LEU A 16 19.71 -4.01 2.05
C LEU A 16 18.63 -4.62 1.18
N LYS A 17 17.92 -3.82 0.38
CA LYS A 17 16.74 -4.23 -0.41
C LYS A 17 15.66 -4.91 0.44
N ILE A 18 15.53 -4.48 1.70
CA ILE A 18 14.54 -4.97 2.66
C ILE A 18 13.58 -3.83 3.01
N GLY A 19 12.30 -4.14 3.02
CA GLY A 19 11.28 -3.19 3.41
C GLY A 19 10.13 -3.82 4.16
N PHE A 20 9.33 -2.97 4.78
CA PHE A 20 8.09 -3.34 5.45
C PHE A 20 6.93 -2.60 4.80
N GLY A 21 5.95 -3.37 4.34
CA GLY A 21 4.65 -2.87 3.94
C GLY A 21 3.69 -2.88 5.12
N ALA A 22 2.85 -1.88 5.18
CA ALA A 22 1.79 -1.75 6.17
C ALA A 22 0.46 -1.45 5.50
N TYR A 23 -0.63 -2.02 6.02
CA TYR A 23 -1.97 -1.60 5.63
C TYR A 23 -2.93 -1.58 6.81
N LEU A 24 -4.01 -0.83 6.63
CA LEU A 24 -5.16 -0.74 7.53
C LEU A 24 -6.43 -0.80 6.70
N ILE A 25 -7.35 -1.70 7.07
CA ILE A 25 -8.69 -1.81 6.48
C ILE A 25 -9.70 -1.42 7.56
N ILE A 26 -10.54 -0.42 7.28
CA ILE A 26 -11.60 0.02 8.20
C ILE A 26 -12.90 0.33 7.44
N PRO A 27 -14.07 0.22 8.06
CA PRO A 27 -15.30 0.81 7.53
C PRO A 27 -15.13 2.32 7.33
N GLU A 28 -15.57 2.85 6.20
CA GLU A 28 -15.46 4.30 5.93
C GLU A 28 -16.27 5.14 6.93
N SER A 29 -17.31 4.56 7.53
CA SER A 29 -18.10 5.22 8.60
C SER A 29 -17.22 5.72 9.75
N TYR A 30 -16.14 4.99 10.07
CA TYR A 30 -15.21 5.38 11.14
C TYR A 30 -14.49 6.70 10.88
N LEU A 31 -14.36 7.09 9.60
CA LEU A 31 -13.83 8.41 9.27
C LEU A 31 -14.77 9.56 9.66
N LYS A 32 -16.06 9.27 9.90
CA LYS A 32 -17.09 10.23 10.30
C LYS A 32 -17.35 10.24 11.81
N GLU A 33 -17.00 9.17 12.52
CA GLU A 33 -17.25 9.03 13.97
C GLU A 33 -16.31 9.90 14.81
N LYS A 34 -16.84 10.58 15.85
CA LYS A 34 -16.04 11.49 16.71
C LYS A 34 -15.01 10.77 17.59
N LEU A 35 -15.27 9.52 17.98
CA LEU A 35 -14.55 8.76 19.01
C LEU A 35 -13.99 7.41 18.51
N TYR A 36 -13.52 7.34 17.26
CA TYR A 36 -12.84 6.12 16.83
C TYR A 36 -11.39 6.11 17.35
N ASP A 37 -11.12 5.25 18.31
CA ASP A 37 -9.75 5.00 18.79
C ASP A 37 -9.15 3.84 18.00
N LEU A 38 -8.16 4.16 17.18
CA LEU A 38 -7.44 3.19 16.37
C LEU A 38 -6.64 2.26 17.26
N ASN A 39 -7.15 1.07 17.48
CA ASN A 39 -6.37 0.03 18.11
C ASN A 39 -5.16 -0.29 17.21
N LYS A 40 -3.94 -0.09 17.69
CA LYS A 40 -2.68 -0.37 16.97
C LYS A 40 -2.58 -1.79 16.41
N LYS A 41 -3.40 -2.73 16.93
CA LYS A 41 -3.49 -4.11 16.44
C LYS A 41 -4.14 -4.25 15.06
N GLU A 42 -4.82 -3.23 14.55
CA GLU A 42 -5.50 -3.27 13.26
C GLU A 42 -4.55 -3.05 12.07
N VAL A 43 -3.42 -2.37 12.30
CA VAL A 43 -2.38 -2.21 11.27
C VAL A 43 -1.66 -3.53 11.05
N LYS A 44 -1.75 -4.06 9.83
CA LYS A 44 -1.04 -5.27 9.41
C LYS A 44 0.31 -4.91 8.82
N LEU A 45 1.31 -5.72 9.13
CA LEU A 45 2.72 -5.50 8.76
C LEU A 45 3.28 -6.75 8.09
N LYS A 46 4.06 -6.57 7.03
CA LYS A 46 4.77 -7.66 6.35
C LYS A 46 6.14 -7.19 5.89
N LYS A 47 7.15 -8.05 6.12
CA LYS A 47 8.50 -7.87 5.58
C LYS A 47 8.55 -8.34 4.13
N PHE A 48 9.27 -7.60 3.31
CA PHE A 48 9.60 -7.92 1.93
C PHE A 48 11.10 -7.84 1.71
N GLU A 49 11.63 -8.76 0.92
CA GLU A 49 13.05 -8.87 0.58
C GLU A 49 13.25 -8.73 -0.93
N SER A 50 14.47 -8.43 -1.35
CA SER A 50 14.82 -8.23 -2.76
C SER A 50 13.88 -7.23 -3.45
N THR A 51 13.56 -6.12 -2.75
CA THR A 51 12.59 -5.13 -3.17
C THR A 51 13.22 -3.75 -3.44
N SER A 52 12.47 -2.89 -4.08
CA SER A 52 12.75 -1.46 -4.29
C SER A 52 11.54 -0.65 -3.86
N SER A 53 11.66 0.68 -3.71
CA SER A 53 10.52 1.52 -3.30
C SER A 53 9.26 1.26 -4.11
N THR A 54 9.36 1.39 -5.43
CA THR A 54 8.22 1.17 -6.34
C THR A 54 7.69 -0.27 -6.27
N LYS A 55 8.59 -1.26 -6.23
CA LYS A 55 8.20 -2.67 -6.13
C LYS A 55 7.45 -2.92 -4.82
N LEU A 56 7.99 -2.44 -3.71
CA LEU A 56 7.41 -2.61 -2.37
C LEU A 56 6.02 -1.97 -2.25
N GLU A 57 5.85 -0.75 -2.79
CA GLU A 57 4.55 -0.06 -2.81
C GLU A 57 3.48 -0.91 -3.50
N ILE A 58 3.80 -1.47 -4.68
CA ILE A 58 2.86 -2.29 -5.44
C ILE A 58 2.63 -3.65 -4.74
N GLU A 59 3.69 -4.31 -4.25
CA GLU A 59 3.57 -5.57 -3.51
C GLU A 59 2.71 -5.42 -2.26
N THR A 60 2.85 -4.32 -1.53
CA THR A 60 2.05 -4.02 -0.34
C THR A 60 0.58 -3.81 -0.70
N LEU A 61 0.31 -3.04 -1.75
CA LEU A 61 -1.05 -2.86 -2.24
C LEU A 61 -1.68 -4.19 -2.68
N LEU A 62 -0.97 -5.00 -3.46
CA LEU A 62 -1.48 -6.30 -3.91
C LEU A 62 -1.77 -7.23 -2.73
N TRP A 63 -0.87 -7.29 -1.75
CA TRP A 63 -1.10 -8.05 -0.53
C TRP A 63 -2.34 -7.56 0.22
N SER A 64 -2.51 -6.26 0.38
CA SER A 64 -3.69 -5.71 1.06
C SER A 64 -5.01 -5.98 0.32
N LEU A 65 -4.98 -5.99 -1.02
CA LEU A 65 -6.15 -6.35 -1.85
C LEU A 65 -6.49 -7.83 -1.76
N GLU A 66 -5.50 -8.72 -1.66
CA GLU A 66 -5.69 -10.15 -1.42
C GLU A 66 -6.37 -10.40 -0.06
N GLU A 67 -5.92 -9.70 0.98
CA GLU A 67 -6.52 -9.81 2.31
C GLU A 67 -7.91 -9.18 2.38
N LEU A 68 -8.13 -8.08 1.67
CA LEU A 68 -9.45 -7.47 1.52
C LEU A 68 -10.43 -8.43 0.84
N GLU A 69 -10.02 -9.09 -0.24
CA GLU A 69 -10.86 -10.04 -0.98
C GLU A 69 -11.24 -11.25 -0.11
N LYS A 70 -10.32 -11.71 0.75
CA LYS A 70 -10.60 -12.81 1.69
C LYS A 70 -11.58 -12.42 2.78
N SER A 71 -11.43 -11.23 3.35
CA SER A 71 -12.17 -10.79 4.53
C SER A 71 -13.46 -10.01 4.23
N HIS A 72 -13.55 -9.38 3.04
CA HIS A 72 -14.64 -8.47 2.66
C HIS A 72 -15.04 -8.62 1.18
N LYS A 73 -15.13 -9.87 0.71
CA LYS A 73 -15.35 -10.20 -0.71
C LYS A 73 -16.53 -9.46 -1.36
N GLU A 74 -17.68 -9.45 -0.71
CA GLU A 74 -18.88 -8.78 -1.25
C GLU A 74 -18.68 -7.28 -1.43
N ILE A 75 -18.08 -6.62 -0.44
CA ILE A 75 -17.83 -5.17 -0.48
C ILE A 75 -16.83 -4.84 -1.59
N ALA A 76 -15.80 -5.63 -1.74
CA ALA A 76 -14.77 -5.45 -2.76
C ALA A 76 -15.35 -5.60 -4.19
N LEU A 77 -16.25 -6.57 -4.42
CA LEU A 77 -16.87 -6.82 -5.72
C LEU A 77 -17.82 -5.70 -6.16
N TYR A 78 -18.49 -5.04 -5.22
CA TYR A 78 -19.51 -4.01 -5.55
C TYR A 78 -18.95 -2.58 -5.63
N GLY A 79 -17.64 -2.40 -5.63
CA GLY A 79 -17.01 -1.09 -5.85
C GLY A 79 -17.11 -0.12 -4.67
N ASN A 80 -17.14 -0.65 -3.46
CA ASN A 80 -17.24 0.15 -2.24
C ASN A 80 -15.92 0.26 -1.48
N VAL A 81 -14.79 0.36 -2.21
CA VAL A 81 -13.45 0.45 -1.62
C VAL A 81 -12.74 1.72 -2.05
N THR A 82 -12.25 2.49 -1.11
CA THR A 82 -11.40 3.66 -1.34
C THR A 82 -9.99 3.36 -0.81
N ILE A 83 -8.98 3.42 -1.67
CA ILE A 83 -7.57 3.21 -1.33
C ILE A 83 -6.90 4.56 -1.14
N TYR A 84 -6.32 4.77 0.04
CA TYR A 84 -5.56 5.96 0.40
C TYR A 84 -4.07 5.65 0.41
N THR A 85 -3.28 6.39 -0.35
CA THR A 85 -1.82 6.24 -0.46
C THR A 85 -1.16 7.57 -0.76
N ASP A 86 0.09 7.77 -0.39
CA ASP A 86 0.91 8.91 -0.84
C ASP A 86 1.77 8.56 -2.07
N SER A 87 1.78 7.28 -2.47
CA SER A 87 2.57 6.79 -3.60
C SER A 87 2.10 7.38 -4.94
N GLN A 88 2.99 8.12 -5.58
CA GLN A 88 2.78 8.61 -6.96
C GLN A 88 2.72 7.43 -7.95
N CYS A 89 3.46 6.37 -7.69
CA CYS A 89 3.45 5.18 -8.54
C CYS A 89 2.05 4.54 -8.56
N ILE A 90 1.50 4.26 -7.39
CA ILE A 90 0.17 3.63 -7.24
C ILE A 90 -0.92 4.53 -7.82
N ALA A 91 -0.93 5.81 -7.45
CA ALA A 91 -1.93 6.77 -7.93
C ALA A 91 -1.94 6.90 -9.47
N GLY A 92 -0.79 6.72 -10.11
CA GLY A 92 -0.66 6.80 -11.56
C GLY A 92 -0.94 5.49 -12.33
N LEU A 93 -1.20 4.37 -11.65
CA LEU A 93 -1.33 3.06 -12.32
C LEU A 93 -2.50 3.03 -13.29
N SER A 94 -3.68 3.49 -12.87
CA SER A 94 -4.88 3.49 -13.72
C SER A 94 -4.67 4.29 -15.01
N GLY A 95 -4.07 5.48 -14.91
CA GLY A 95 -3.81 6.33 -16.08
C GLY A 95 -2.72 5.80 -17.02
N ARG A 96 -1.89 4.87 -16.56
CA ARG A 96 -0.82 4.26 -17.36
C ARG A 96 -1.23 2.95 -18.05
N ARG A 97 -2.41 2.40 -17.75
CA ARG A 97 -2.85 1.09 -18.21
C ARG A 97 -2.73 0.93 -19.71
N THR A 98 -3.41 1.78 -20.47
CA THR A 98 -3.45 1.71 -21.95
C THR A 98 -2.04 1.74 -22.56
N LYS A 99 -1.15 2.59 -22.04
CA LYS A 99 0.22 2.68 -22.52
C LYS A 99 1.01 1.41 -22.23
N LEU A 100 0.89 0.87 -21.02
CA LEU A 100 1.60 -0.34 -20.60
C LEU A 100 1.10 -1.58 -21.36
N GLU A 101 -0.20 -1.72 -21.56
CA GLU A 101 -0.78 -2.83 -22.33
C GLU A 101 -0.38 -2.75 -23.81
N ARG A 102 -0.42 -1.56 -24.44
CA ARG A 102 0.05 -1.38 -25.84
C ARG A 102 1.53 -1.70 -26.01
N SER A 103 2.37 -1.41 -25.03
CA SER A 103 3.81 -1.75 -25.07
C SER A 103 4.09 -3.18 -24.61
N GLU A 104 3.08 -4.01 -24.36
CA GLU A 104 3.21 -5.35 -23.79
C GLU A 104 4.05 -5.35 -22.49
N PHE A 105 3.98 -4.27 -21.72
CA PHE A 105 4.81 -4.04 -20.53
C PHE A 105 6.32 -4.03 -20.79
N LYS A 106 6.72 -3.64 -22.00
CA LYS A 106 8.13 -3.50 -22.40
C LYS A 106 8.59 -2.04 -22.35
N SER A 107 9.87 -1.87 -22.14
CA SER A 107 10.54 -0.57 -22.23
C SER A 107 10.62 -0.10 -23.68
N SER A 108 10.18 1.12 -23.97
CA SER A 108 10.31 1.73 -25.31
C SER A 108 11.76 1.93 -25.76
N LYS A 109 12.71 2.01 -24.82
CA LYS A 109 14.14 2.20 -25.13
C LYS A 109 14.88 0.90 -25.39
N THR A 110 14.57 -0.15 -24.65
CA THR A 110 15.36 -1.40 -24.65
C THR A 110 14.58 -2.60 -25.18
N ASN A 111 13.31 -2.46 -25.46
CA ASN A 111 12.36 -3.53 -25.80
C ASN A 111 12.34 -4.72 -24.80
N LYS A 112 12.97 -4.54 -23.62
CA LYS A 112 12.96 -5.55 -22.56
C LYS A 112 11.72 -5.36 -21.67
N GLU A 113 11.24 -6.45 -21.09
CA GLU A 113 10.15 -6.41 -20.14
C GLU A 113 10.50 -5.50 -18.94
N LEU A 114 9.54 -4.72 -18.48
CA LEU A 114 9.72 -3.84 -17.31
C LEU A 114 9.91 -4.68 -16.05
N ASN A 115 10.80 -4.25 -15.15
CA ASN A 115 11.11 -4.96 -13.90
C ASN A 115 9.87 -5.30 -13.07
N ASN A 116 8.83 -4.47 -13.10
CA ASN A 116 7.59 -4.66 -12.35
C ASN A 116 6.41 -5.09 -13.24
N ALA A 117 6.64 -5.57 -14.47
CA ALA A 117 5.59 -5.94 -15.41
C ALA A 117 4.57 -6.92 -14.82
N LEU A 118 5.05 -7.96 -14.13
CA LEU A 118 4.19 -8.94 -13.48
C LEU A 118 3.28 -8.30 -12.41
N LEU A 119 3.82 -7.38 -11.62
CA LEU A 119 3.06 -6.66 -10.58
C LEU A 119 2.01 -5.74 -11.20
N TYR A 120 2.34 -5.04 -12.29
CA TYR A 120 1.37 -4.22 -13.03
C TYR A 120 0.23 -5.06 -13.60
N ARG A 121 0.53 -6.22 -14.22
CA ARG A 121 -0.50 -7.14 -14.72
C ARG A 121 -1.39 -7.64 -13.59
N ARG A 122 -0.82 -8.01 -12.42
CA ARG A 122 -1.59 -8.41 -11.24
C ARG A 122 -2.49 -7.29 -10.73
N PHE A 123 -1.97 -6.06 -10.67
CA PHE A 123 -2.77 -4.89 -10.27
C PHE A 123 -3.97 -4.70 -11.20
N TYR A 124 -3.78 -4.76 -12.52
CA TYR A 124 -4.90 -4.57 -13.47
C TYR A 124 -5.93 -5.70 -13.40
N ARG A 125 -5.51 -6.95 -13.15
CA ARG A 125 -6.45 -8.05 -12.87
C ARG A 125 -7.29 -7.79 -11.62
N PHE A 126 -6.70 -7.25 -10.55
CA PHE A 126 -7.45 -6.81 -9.38
C PHE A 126 -8.38 -5.66 -9.71
N SER A 127 -7.94 -4.66 -10.44
CA SER A 127 -8.75 -3.51 -10.87
C SER A 127 -9.94 -3.91 -11.74
N ASP A 128 -9.82 -4.96 -12.54
CA ASP A 128 -10.92 -5.49 -13.36
C ASP A 128 -11.94 -6.27 -12.51
N ARG A 129 -11.48 -6.95 -11.46
CA ARG A 129 -12.31 -7.79 -10.60
C ARG A 129 -12.90 -7.03 -9.42
N LEU A 130 -12.09 -6.19 -8.78
CA LEU A 130 -12.48 -5.39 -7.62
C LEU A 130 -12.59 -3.93 -8.04
N LYS A 131 -13.80 -3.37 -7.94
CA LYS A 131 -14.02 -1.96 -8.25
C LYS A 131 -13.59 -1.10 -7.06
N PHE A 132 -12.48 -0.42 -7.18
CA PHE A 132 -11.96 0.51 -6.18
C PHE A 132 -11.53 1.83 -6.81
N GLU A 133 -11.51 2.88 -6.01
CA GLU A 133 -10.90 4.16 -6.35
C GLU A 133 -9.59 4.36 -5.58
N ILE A 134 -8.63 5.08 -6.16
CA ILE A 134 -7.37 5.40 -5.52
C ILE A 134 -7.30 6.90 -5.28
N ILE A 135 -7.15 7.30 -4.03
CA ILE A 135 -6.97 8.69 -3.62
C ILE A 135 -5.54 8.90 -3.16
N LYS A 136 -4.81 9.72 -3.91
CA LYS A 136 -3.49 10.16 -3.49
C LYS A 136 -3.60 11.21 -2.40
N LEU A 137 -3.01 10.95 -1.26
CA LEU A 137 -2.90 11.92 -0.18
C LEU A 137 -1.88 12.99 -0.56
N LYS A 138 -2.32 14.24 -0.47
CA LYS A 138 -1.44 15.43 -0.56
C LYS A 138 -1.28 15.99 0.83
N GLY A 139 -0.11 16.58 1.13
CA GLY A 139 0.15 17.21 2.42
C GLY A 139 -0.94 18.19 2.85
N HIS A 140 -1.02 18.46 4.12
CA HIS A 140 -1.95 19.26 4.91
C HIS A 140 -3.18 19.86 4.22
N SER A 141 -4.35 19.51 4.72
CA SER A 141 -5.65 20.01 4.26
C SER A 141 -6.61 20.19 5.44
N THR A 142 -7.39 21.27 5.39
CA THR A 142 -8.11 21.92 6.50
C THR A 142 -9.51 21.40 6.83
N SER A 143 -9.89 20.14 6.51
CA SER A 143 -11.20 19.62 6.92
C SER A 143 -11.11 18.49 7.94
N ILE A 144 -12.06 18.38 8.86
CA ILE A 144 -12.09 17.38 9.95
C ILE A 144 -11.99 15.93 9.41
N ILE A 145 -12.64 15.62 8.28
CA ILE A 145 -12.58 14.30 7.64
C ILE A 145 -11.18 14.05 7.08
N LYS A 146 -10.55 15.08 6.46
CA LYS A 146 -9.20 14.98 5.93
C LYS A 146 -8.18 14.82 7.04
N ASP A 147 -8.37 15.47 8.19
CA ASP A 147 -7.52 15.28 9.36
C ASP A 147 -7.57 13.83 9.86
N LYS A 148 -8.74 13.20 9.85
CA LYS A 148 -8.87 11.78 10.23
C LYS A 148 -8.21 10.85 9.22
N ILE A 149 -8.39 11.07 7.93
CA ILE A 149 -7.71 10.31 6.88
C ILE A 149 -6.20 10.40 7.08
N HIS A 150 -5.66 11.61 7.31
CA HIS A 150 -4.24 11.80 7.58
C HIS A 150 -3.79 11.13 8.88
N LYS A 151 -4.62 11.13 9.93
CA LYS A 151 -4.33 10.44 11.19
C LYS A 151 -4.26 8.92 10.97
N MET A 152 -5.22 8.34 10.23
CA MET A 152 -5.21 6.90 9.87
C MET A 152 -3.97 6.56 9.05
N PHE A 153 -3.68 7.34 8.00
CA PHE A 153 -2.48 7.17 7.19
C PHE A 153 -1.20 7.27 8.02
N SER A 154 -1.09 8.28 8.89
CA SER A 154 0.06 8.43 9.80
C SER A 154 0.29 7.22 10.71
N THR A 155 -0.78 6.52 11.09
CA THR A 155 -0.66 5.29 11.90
C THR A 155 -0.03 4.15 11.08
N VAL A 156 -0.40 4.02 9.81
CA VAL A 156 0.16 3.04 8.88
C VAL A 156 1.64 3.36 8.58
N ASP A 157 1.96 4.63 8.27
CA ASP A 157 3.33 5.13 8.06
C ASP A 157 4.23 4.85 9.28
N LYS A 158 3.76 5.21 10.48
CA LYS A 158 4.49 4.92 11.72
C LYS A 158 4.70 3.42 11.94
N GLY A 159 3.72 2.61 11.56
CA GLY A 159 3.79 1.15 11.64
C GLY A 159 4.91 0.58 10.77
N SER A 160 4.94 0.92 9.49
CA SER A 160 5.96 0.47 8.52
C SER A 160 7.36 0.90 8.93
N ARG A 161 7.53 2.18 9.33
CA ARG A 161 8.81 2.74 9.80
C ARG A 161 9.31 2.07 11.08
N LYS A 162 8.43 1.85 12.06
CA LYS A 162 8.79 1.20 13.32
C LYS A 162 9.23 -0.24 13.09
N ALA A 163 8.54 -0.98 12.23
CA ALA A 163 8.87 -2.36 11.89
C ALA A 163 10.26 -2.45 11.22
N LEU A 164 10.55 -1.56 10.27
CA LEU A 164 11.86 -1.51 9.63
C LEU A 164 12.99 -1.18 10.63
N ARG A 165 12.80 -0.17 11.48
CA ARG A 165 13.80 0.20 12.51
C ARG A 165 14.08 -0.95 13.45
N ALA A 166 13.05 -1.59 14.01
CA ALA A 166 13.19 -2.73 14.91
C ALA A 166 13.96 -3.90 14.25
N TYR A 167 13.67 -4.16 12.97
CA TYR A 167 14.43 -5.17 12.21
C TYR A 167 15.92 -4.82 12.07
N LEU A 168 16.22 -3.57 11.69
CA LEU A 168 17.58 -3.12 11.50
C LEU A 168 18.38 -3.13 12.82
N ASP A 169 17.78 -2.72 13.93
CA ASP A 169 18.42 -2.69 15.25
C ASP A 169 18.72 -4.11 15.73
N LYS A 170 17.79 -5.05 15.56
CA LYS A 170 18.01 -6.47 15.90
C LYS A 170 19.18 -7.07 15.12
N ASN A 171 19.32 -6.77 13.83
CA ASN A 171 20.39 -7.30 13.01
C ASN A 171 21.76 -6.64 13.31
N LYS A 172 21.78 -5.36 13.72
CA LYS A 172 23.02 -4.71 14.18
C LYS A 172 23.58 -5.35 15.46
N LEU A 173 22.70 -5.72 16.39
CA LEU A 173 23.08 -6.40 17.64
C LEU A 173 23.62 -7.80 17.35
N HIS A 174 22.99 -8.53 16.43
CA HIS A 174 23.45 -9.88 16.07
C HIS A 174 24.86 -9.87 15.45
N ASN A 175 25.13 -8.92 14.55
CA ASN A 175 26.45 -8.78 13.93
C ASN A 175 27.56 -8.33 14.93
N LYS A 176 27.20 -7.68 16.04
CA LYS A 176 28.16 -7.31 17.11
C LYS A 176 28.45 -8.45 18.09
N SER A 177 27.58 -9.45 18.20
CA SER A 177 27.75 -10.61 19.07
C SER A 177 28.52 -11.76 18.42
N VAL A 178 28.80 -11.68 17.12
CA VAL A 178 29.50 -12.70 16.31
C VAL A 178 30.91 -12.23 15.91
N ALA A 179 31.28 -10.98 16.22
CA ALA A 179 32.61 -10.40 16.04
C ALA A 179 33.35 -10.35 17.35
#